data_6381894924e01c1e0ffcc8500ce11596
#
_entry.id   6381894924e01c1e0ffcc8500ce11596
#
_cell.length_a   1.000
_cell.length_b   1.000
_cell.length_c   1.000
_cell.angle_alpha   90.00
_cell.angle_beta   90.00
_cell.angle_gamma   90.00
#
_symmetry.space_group_name_H-M   'P 1'
#
loop_
_entity.id
_entity.type
_entity.pdbx_description
1 polymer ?
#
loop_
_entity_poly.entity_id
_entity_poly.type
_entity_poly.pdbx_seq_one_letter_code
_entity_poly.pdbx_strand_id
1 'polypeptide(L)'
;MSQQRIGTQCLHAGYTPGNGEPRNIPIVQSTTFRYATGEQMGALFDLEESGYFYTRLQNPTNDHVAAKICALEGGTAAMLTSSGQAASFYAIFNIVSCGEHVVCSSSIYGGTYNLFAVTMKRMGIDFTFVDPDCTEAELEAAFRP
;
A
#
# COMPACT_ATOMS: atom_id res chain seq x y z
N MET A 1 -13.22 -20.43 10.52
CA MET A 1 -14.21 -19.34 10.54
C MET A 1 -14.95 -19.37 9.22
N SER A 2 -16.30 -19.34 9.19
CA SER A 2 -17.06 -19.29 7.94
C SER A 2 -16.73 -17.99 7.22
N GLN A 3 -16.32 -18.10 5.97
CA GLN A 3 -16.00 -16.92 5.14
C GLN A 3 -17.28 -16.10 4.97
N GLN A 4 -17.28 -14.87 5.48
CA GLN A 4 -18.40 -13.96 5.36
C GLN A 4 -18.67 -13.64 3.88
N ARG A 5 -19.93 -13.43 3.50
CA ARG A 5 -20.29 -12.99 2.15
C ARG A 5 -19.69 -11.61 1.87
N ILE A 6 -19.34 -11.33 0.62
CA ILE A 6 -18.71 -10.06 0.21
C ILE A 6 -19.48 -8.82 0.69
N GLY A 7 -20.82 -8.83 0.61
CA GLY A 7 -21.63 -7.71 1.12
C GLY A 7 -21.49 -7.48 2.62
N THR A 8 -21.32 -8.54 3.42
CA THR A 8 -21.05 -8.44 4.87
C THR A 8 -19.64 -7.91 5.12
N GLN A 9 -18.66 -8.34 4.33
CA GLN A 9 -17.28 -7.83 4.43
C GLN A 9 -17.19 -6.34 4.08
N CYS A 10 -17.89 -5.89 3.04
CA CYS A 10 -17.95 -4.47 2.69
C CYS A 10 -18.42 -3.58 3.85
N LEU A 11 -19.32 -4.09 4.68
CA LEU A 11 -19.83 -3.35 5.84
C LEU A 11 -18.92 -3.48 7.08
N HIS A 12 -18.44 -4.69 7.38
CA HIS A 12 -17.90 -5.03 8.69
C HIS A 12 -16.40 -5.36 8.73
N ALA A 13 -15.75 -5.63 7.57
CA ALA A 13 -14.33 -5.91 7.56
C ALA A 13 -13.48 -4.69 7.95
N GLY A 14 -12.30 -4.95 8.51
CA GLY A 14 -11.31 -3.92 8.84
C GLY A 14 -11.52 -3.21 10.17
N TYR A 15 -12.66 -3.41 10.86
CA TYR A 15 -12.92 -2.82 12.16
C TYR A 15 -13.79 -3.72 13.03
N THR A 16 -13.36 -3.94 14.24
CA THR A 16 -14.15 -4.65 15.27
C THR A 16 -14.25 -3.74 16.50
N PRO A 17 -15.41 -3.12 16.74
CA PRO A 17 -15.57 -2.24 17.89
C PRO A 17 -15.50 -3.01 19.20
N GLY A 18 -14.85 -2.43 20.19
CA GLY A 18 -14.87 -2.87 21.57
C GLY A 18 -16.17 -2.50 22.30
N ASN A 19 -16.27 -2.88 23.57
CA ASN A 19 -17.43 -2.53 24.38
C ASN A 19 -17.53 -1.01 24.59
N GLY A 20 -18.67 -0.43 24.19
CA GLY A 20 -18.91 1.01 24.28
C GLY A 20 -18.30 1.84 23.14
N GLU A 21 -17.62 1.21 22.20
CA GLU A 21 -17.08 1.90 21.03
C GLU A 21 -18.13 2.08 19.91
N PRO A 22 -17.95 3.09 19.04
CA PRO A 22 -18.84 3.30 17.90
C PRO A 22 -18.83 2.09 16.96
N ARG A 23 -20.00 1.75 16.40
CA ARG A 23 -20.09 0.70 15.37
C ARG A 23 -19.41 1.06 14.05
N ASN A 24 -19.43 2.35 13.72
CA ASN A 24 -18.75 2.87 12.53
C ASN A 24 -17.37 3.37 12.91
N ILE A 25 -16.44 3.26 11.99
CA ILE A 25 -15.08 3.77 12.15
C ILE A 25 -15.14 5.29 12.38
N PRO A 26 -14.64 5.81 13.52
CA PRO A 26 -14.53 7.25 13.74
C PRO A 26 -13.58 7.90 12.74
N ILE A 27 -13.88 9.14 12.36
CA ILE A 27 -12.96 9.96 11.56
C ILE A 27 -12.02 10.69 12.52
N VAL A 28 -10.76 10.29 12.54
CA VAL A 28 -9.72 10.86 13.40
C VAL A 28 -8.97 11.96 12.65
N GLN A 29 -9.34 13.21 12.89
CA GLN A 29 -8.72 14.40 12.27
C GLN A 29 -7.67 14.99 13.22
N SER A 30 -6.64 14.21 13.55
CA SER A 30 -5.55 14.66 14.39
C SER A 30 -4.20 14.44 13.71
N THR A 31 -3.31 15.41 13.82
CA THR A 31 -1.92 15.27 13.33
C THR A 31 -1.05 14.49 14.30
N THR A 32 -1.26 14.72 15.60
CA THR A 32 -0.47 14.14 16.69
C THR A 32 -1.40 13.48 17.71
N PHE A 33 -0.84 12.61 18.53
CA PHE A 33 -1.57 11.88 19.56
C PHE A 33 -0.93 12.11 20.91
N ARG A 34 -1.71 11.92 21.99
CA ARG A 34 -1.22 12.06 23.37
C ARG A 34 -0.48 10.79 23.79
N TYR A 35 0.64 10.99 24.47
CA TYR A 35 1.40 9.93 25.13
C TYR A 35 1.15 9.98 26.64
N ALA A 36 1.33 8.85 27.31
CA ALA A 36 1.25 8.80 28.77
C ALA A 36 2.53 9.33 29.42
N THR A 37 3.69 8.94 28.87
CA THR A 37 5.02 9.35 29.39
C THR A 37 5.99 9.67 28.24
N GLY A 38 7.13 10.29 28.57
CA GLY A 38 8.21 10.55 27.59
C GLY A 38 8.88 9.27 27.12
N GLU A 39 8.99 8.26 27.98
CA GLU A 39 9.54 6.95 27.64
C GLU A 39 8.67 6.24 26.60
N GLN A 40 7.34 6.26 26.79
CA GLN A 40 6.40 5.71 25.80
C GLN A 40 6.53 6.42 24.45
N MET A 41 6.68 7.74 24.45
CA MET A 41 6.91 8.49 23.22
C MET A 41 8.19 8.02 22.53
N GLY A 42 9.28 7.84 23.26
CA GLY A 42 10.55 7.32 22.74
C GLY A 42 10.36 5.95 22.08
N ALA A 43 9.77 4.99 22.80
CA ALA A 43 9.53 3.64 22.31
C ALA A 43 8.66 3.59 21.04
N LEU A 44 7.65 4.49 20.91
CA LEU A 44 6.85 4.61 19.69
C LEU A 44 7.67 5.17 18.51
N PHE A 45 8.54 6.16 18.75
CA PHE A 45 9.40 6.72 17.70
C PHE A 45 10.51 5.77 17.27
N ASP A 46 11.02 4.96 18.21
CA ASP A 46 12.03 3.93 17.93
C ASP A 46 11.41 2.63 17.36
N LEU A 47 10.07 2.59 17.20
CA LEU A 47 9.29 1.44 16.70
C LEU A 47 9.42 0.20 17.58
N GLU A 48 9.73 0.36 18.85
CA GLU A 48 9.77 -0.69 19.86
C GLU A 48 8.36 -1.03 20.37
N GLU A 49 7.45 -0.06 20.33
CA GLU A 49 6.04 -0.24 20.62
C GLU A 49 5.16 0.12 19.42
N SER A 50 3.98 -0.50 19.36
CA SER A 50 2.96 -0.16 18.37
C SER A 50 1.97 0.84 18.93
N GLY A 51 1.65 1.89 18.17
CA GLY A 51 0.66 2.88 18.56
C GLY A 51 0.66 4.11 17.68
N TYR A 52 -0.37 4.92 17.85
CA TYR A 52 -0.51 6.16 17.07
C TYR A 52 0.25 7.29 17.72
N PHE A 53 1.12 7.94 16.99
CA PHE A 53 1.87 9.10 17.45
C PHE A 53 1.89 10.26 16.45
N TYR A 54 1.86 9.98 15.15
CA TYR A 54 1.84 11.00 14.11
C TYR A 54 1.13 10.51 12.84
N THR A 55 0.13 11.27 12.38
CA THR A 55 -0.76 10.86 11.26
C THR A 55 -0.04 10.60 9.94
N ARG A 56 1.09 11.25 9.65
CA ARG A 56 1.88 10.94 8.46
C ARG A 56 2.35 9.48 8.42
N LEU A 57 2.56 8.87 9.58
CA LEU A 57 3.01 7.49 9.72
C LEU A 57 1.82 6.54 9.92
N GLN A 58 0.93 6.86 10.84
CA GLN A 58 -0.23 6.03 11.17
C GLN A 58 -1.42 6.88 11.64
N ASN A 59 -2.62 6.49 11.22
CA ASN A 59 -3.85 7.11 11.69
C ASN A 59 -4.95 6.03 11.76
N PRO A 60 -5.73 5.97 12.85
CA PRO A 60 -6.77 4.94 13.00
C PRO A 60 -7.74 4.85 11.82
N THR A 61 -8.16 5.98 11.26
CA THR A 61 -9.07 5.99 10.10
C THR A 61 -8.43 5.37 8.87
N ASN A 62 -7.17 5.74 8.58
CA ASN A 62 -6.43 5.19 7.43
C ASN A 62 -6.20 3.68 7.59
N ASP A 63 -5.80 3.25 8.78
CA ASP A 63 -5.50 1.85 9.06
C ASP A 63 -6.74 0.96 8.95
N HIS A 64 -7.88 1.44 9.43
CA HIS A 64 -9.15 0.71 9.29
C HIS A 64 -9.62 0.62 7.83
N VAL A 65 -9.46 1.69 7.04
CA VAL A 65 -9.78 1.66 5.61
C VAL A 65 -8.83 0.72 4.87
N ALA A 66 -7.54 0.79 5.15
CA ALA A 66 -6.54 -0.12 4.59
C ALA A 66 -6.85 -1.58 4.94
N ALA A 67 -7.16 -1.88 6.21
CA ALA A 67 -7.54 -3.21 6.66
C ALA A 67 -8.81 -3.74 5.96
N LYS A 68 -9.80 -2.86 5.71
CA LYS A 68 -11.00 -3.22 4.97
C LYS A 68 -10.69 -3.60 3.52
N ILE A 69 -9.93 -2.77 2.80
CA ILE A 69 -9.51 -3.05 1.43
C ILE A 69 -8.69 -4.33 1.38
N CYS A 70 -7.74 -4.50 2.30
CA CYS A 70 -6.94 -5.71 2.43
C CYS A 70 -7.80 -6.97 2.57
N ALA A 71 -8.83 -6.93 3.42
CA ALA A 71 -9.75 -8.05 3.60
C ALA A 71 -10.60 -8.36 2.36
N LEU A 72 -11.03 -7.33 1.62
CA LEU A 72 -11.83 -7.47 0.40
C LEU A 72 -11.01 -8.05 -0.76
N GLU A 73 -9.73 -7.66 -0.86
CA GLU A 73 -8.80 -8.11 -1.89
C GLU A 73 -8.10 -9.44 -1.53
N GLY A 74 -8.28 -9.94 -0.30
CA GLY A 74 -7.58 -11.13 0.19
C GLY A 74 -6.08 -10.92 0.35
N GLY A 75 -5.64 -9.67 0.56
CA GLY A 75 -4.25 -9.31 0.73
C GLY A 75 -3.69 -9.66 2.12
N THR A 76 -2.37 -9.60 2.25
CA THR A 76 -1.67 -9.77 3.53
C THR A 76 -1.65 -8.48 4.34
N ALA A 77 -1.46 -7.35 3.65
CA ALA A 77 -1.48 -5.99 4.22
C ALA A 77 -1.90 -4.98 3.15
N ALA A 78 -2.28 -3.79 3.57
CA ALA A 78 -2.57 -2.68 2.67
C ALA A 78 -2.11 -1.36 3.29
N MET A 79 -1.78 -0.40 2.44
CA MET A 79 -1.40 0.95 2.81
C MET A 79 -2.12 1.94 1.90
N LEU A 80 -2.63 3.02 2.46
CA LEU A 80 -3.22 4.11 1.68
C LEU A 80 -2.16 5.08 1.22
N THR A 81 -2.31 5.55 -0.01
CA THR A 81 -1.45 6.58 -0.62
C THR A 81 -2.27 7.77 -1.10
N SER A 82 -1.60 8.87 -1.39
CA SER A 82 -2.26 10.12 -1.84
C SER A 82 -2.87 10.02 -3.25
N SER A 83 -2.48 9.01 -4.04
CA SER A 83 -2.99 8.80 -5.40
C SER A 83 -2.64 7.40 -5.90
N GLY A 84 -3.34 6.93 -6.97
CA GLY A 84 -2.98 5.69 -7.66
C GLY A 84 -1.58 5.74 -8.27
N GLN A 85 -1.11 6.90 -8.73
CA GLN A 85 0.28 7.06 -9.20
C GLN A 85 1.30 6.89 -8.07
N ALA A 86 1.01 7.40 -6.87
CA ALA A 86 1.84 7.15 -5.70
C ALA A 86 1.86 5.66 -5.32
N ALA A 87 0.71 4.99 -5.41
CA ALA A 87 0.63 3.53 -5.19
C ALA A 87 1.50 2.77 -6.19
N SER A 88 1.41 3.08 -7.49
CA SER A 88 2.23 2.44 -8.53
C SER A 88 3.72 2.73 -8.33
N PHE A 89 4.07 3.97 -7.96
CA PHE A 89 5.45 4.33 -7.66
C PHE A 89 6.01 3.54 -6.49
N TYR A 90 5.32 3.53 -5.35
CA TYR A 90 5.80 2.84 -4.15
C TYR A 90 5.84 1.32 -4.30
N ALA A 91 4.90 0.73 -5.05
CA ALA A 91 4.90 -0.70 -5.32
C ALA A 91 6.19 -1.17 -6.00
N ILE A 92 6.70 -0.38 -6.95
CA ILE A 92 7.94 -0.68 -7.66
C ILE A 92 9.16 -0.23 -6.86
N PHE A 93 9.18 1.04 -6.41
CA PHE A 93 10.34 1.64 -5.75
C PHE A 93 10.71 0.98 -4.42
N ASN A 94 9.76 0.27 -3.79
CA ASN A 94 10.00 -0.47 -2.54
C ASN A 94 10.86 -1.74 -2.76
N ILE A 95 10.86 -2.30 -3.97
CA ILE A 95 11.51 -3.59 -4.27
C ILE A 95 12.61 -3.48 -5.34
N VAL A 96 12.71 -2.32 -6.02
CA VAL A 96 13.64 -2.11 -7.13
C VAL A 96 14.53 -0.91 -6.84
N SER A 97 15.83 -1.06 -7.07
CA SER A 97 16.86 -0.05 -6.87
C SER A 97 17.39 0.51 -8.20
N CYS A 98 18.17 1.59 -8.12
CA CYS A 98 18.89 2.13 -9.27
C CYS A 98 19.82 1.08 -9.88
N GLY A 99 19.76 0.92 -11.20
CA GLY A 99 20.51 -0.08 -11.95
C GLY A 99 19.76 -1.39 -12.19
N GLU A 100 18.60 -1.59 -11.55
CA GLU A 100 17.78 -2.78 -11.72
C GLU A 100 16.75 -2.62 -12.84
N HIS A 101 16.09 -3.72 -13.20
CA HIS A 101 15.22 -3.82 -14.34
C HIS A 101 13.86 -4.43 -14.01
N VAL A 102 12.82 -3.90 -14.63
CA VAL A 102 11.43 -4.35 -14.48
C VAL A 102 10.85 -4.73 -15.83
N VAL A 103 10.19 -5.88 -15.91
CA VAL A 103 9.35 -6.25 -17.04
C VAL A 103 7.91 -5.89 -16.72
N CYS A 104 7.25 -5.20 -17.64
CA CYS A 104 5.90 -4.67 -17.44
C CYS A 104 5.03 -4.86 -18.69
N SER A 105 3.73 -5.03 -18.51
CA SER A 105 2.80 -5.02 -19.64
C SER A 105 2.75 -3.65 -20.32
N SER A 106 2.68 -3.62 -21.65
CA SER A 106 2.47 -2.41 -22.44
C SER A 106 1.04 -1.86 -22.34
N SER A 107 0.08 -2.68 -21.90
CA SER A 107 -1.34 -2.33 -21.78
C SER A 107 -1.75 -1.78 -20.41
N ILE A 108 -0.82 -1.14 -19.69
CA ILE A 108 -1.11 -0.46 -18.43
C ILE A 108 -1.69 0.94 -18.67
N TYR A 109 -2.27 1.53 -17.62
CA TYR A 109 -2.74 2.90 -17.66
C TYR A 109 -1.65 3.86 -18.15
N GLY A 110 -1.97 4.74 -19.12
CA GLY A 110 -1.00 5.62 -19.78
C GLY A 110 -0.19 6.50 -18.83
N GLY A 111 -0.77 6.96 -17.72
CA GLY A 111 -0.05 7.70 -16.68
C GLY A 111 1.02 6.84 -15.99
N THR A 112 0.72 5.57 -15.73
CA THR A 112 1.67 4.60 -15.15
C THR A 112 2.75 4.22 -16.17
N TYR A 113 2.38 4.06 -17.43
CA TYR A 113 3.36 3.86 -18.51
C TYR A 113 4.37 5.00 -18.55
N ASN A 114 3.90 6.26 -18.52
CA ASN A 114 4.77 7.42 -18.51
C ASN A 114 5.61 7.53 -17.22
N LEU A 115 5.05 7.18 -16.07
CA LEU A 115 5.79 7.08 -14.81
C LEU A 115 7.00 6.15 -14.95
N PHE A 116 6.79 4.96 -15.52
CA PHE A 116 7.82 3.93 -15.68
C PHE A 116 8.80 4.26 -16.81
N ALA A 117 8.29 4.58 -17.99
CA ALA A 117 9.11 4.81 -19.17
C ALA A 117 9.96 6.09 -19.11
N VAL A 118 9.53 7.10 -18.36
CA VAL A 118 10.17 8.41 -18.31
C VAL A 118 10.70 8.75 -16.93
N THR A 119 9.83 8.76 -15.92
CA THR A 119 10.18 9.27 -14.59
C THR A 119 11.12 8.32 -13.85
N MET A 120 10.76 7.05 -13.73
CA MET A 120 11.58 6.07 -13.01
C MET A 120 12.85 5.71 -13.80
N LYS A 121 12.80 5.79 -15.13
CA LYS A 121 14.01 5.66 -15.95
C LYS A 121 15.05 6.75 -15.64
N ARG A 122 14.62 7.98 -15.34
CA ARG A 122 15.54 9.06 -14.90
C ARG A 122 16.12 8.78 -13.50
N MET A 123 15.50 7.91 -12.74
CA MET A 123 16.01 7.43 -11.43
C MET A 123 16.93 6.22 -11.58
N GLY A 124 17.23 5.81 -12.82
CA GLY A 124 18.14 4.70 -13.10
C GLY A 124 17.48 3.32 -13.05
N ILE A 125 16.13 3.23 -13.06
CA ILE A 125 15.40 1.95 -13.13
C ILE A 125 14.98 1.74 -14.58
N ASP A 126 15.39 0.63 -15.17
CA ASP A 126 15.06 0.29 -16.56
C ASP A 126 13.77 -0.53 -16.64
N PHE A 127 13.00 -0.30 -17.71
CA PHE A 127 11.75 -1.01 -17.97
C PHE A 127 11.74 -1.61 -19.37
N THR A 128 11.32 -2.87 -19.48
CA THR A 128 10.95 -3.49 -20.75
C THR A 128 9.44 -3.71 -20.76
N PHE A 129 8.77 -3.15 -21.76
CA PHE A 129 7.34 -3.32 -21.95
C PHE A 129 7.08 -4.46 -22.94
N VAL A 130 6.26 -5.40 -22.54
CA VAL A 130 5.86 -6.55 -23.36
C VAL A 130 4.37 -6.48 -23.69
N ASP A 131 3.98 -7.04 -24.82
CA ASP A 131 2.57 -7.21 -25.16
C ASP A 131 1.92 -8.19 -24.15
N PRO A 132 0.71 -7.93 -23.61
CA PRO A 132 0.03 -8.89 -22.74
C PRO A 132 -0.23 -10.24 -23.40
N ASP A 133 -0.31 -10.28 -24.72
CA ASP A 133 -0.50 -11.51 -25.52
C ASP A 133 0.84 -12.09 -26.03
N CYS A 134 1.99 -11.62 -25.53
CA CYS A 134 3.30 -12.15 -25.89
C CYS A 134 3.44 -13.63 -25.52
N THR A 135 4.24 -14.34 -26.29
CA THR A 135 4.59 -15.74 -26.00
C THR A 135 5.48 -15.84 -24.75
N GLU A 136 5.51 -17.01 -24.13
CA GLU A 136 6.42 -17.29 -23.00
C GLU A 136 7.89 -17.01 -23.36
N ALA A 137 8.32 -17.36 -24.57
CA ALA A 137 9.67 -17.12 -25.06
C ALA A 137 9.99 -15.61 -25.18
N GLU A 138 9.02 -14.79 -25.63
CA GLU A 138 9.18 -13.34 -25.69
C GLU A 138 9.21 -12.72 -24.28
N LEU A 139 8.40 -13.24 -23.36
CA LEU A 139 8.41 -12.82 -21.96
C LEU A 139 9.75 -13.16 -21.30
N GLU A 140 10.23 -14.40 -21.47
CA GLU A 140 11.56 -14.81 -20.94
C GLU A 140 12.69 -13.96 -21.50
N ALA A 141 12.67 -13.65 -22.79
CA ALA A 141 13.67 -12.80 -23.43
C ALA A 141 13.68 -11.35 -22.93
N ALA A 142 12.60 -10.90 -22.30
CA ALA A 142 12.49 -9.57 -21.73
C ALA A 142 13.20 -9.44 -20.37
N PHE A 143 13.44 -10.54 -19.66
CA PHE A 143 14.19 -10.53 -18.39
C PHE A 143 15.68 -10.30 -18.65
N ARG A 144 16.30 -9.59 -17.75
CA ARG A 144 17.75 -9.33 -17.75
C ARG A 144 18.38 -9.96 -16.51
N PRO A 145 19.64 -10.41 -16.60
CA PRO A 145 20.38 -10.94 -15.45
C PRO A 145 20.61 -9.87 -14.38
#